data_21b07009eadcf5f118cd6d897d246e1b
#
_entry.id   21b07009eadcf5f118cd6d897d246e1b
#
_cell.length_a   1.000
_cell.length_b   1.000
_cell.length_c   1.000
_cell.angle_alpha   90.00
_cell.angle_beta   90.00
_cell.angle_gamma   90.00
#
_symmetry.space_group_name_H-M   'P 1'
#
loop_
_entity.id
_entity.type
_entity.pdbx_description
1 polymer ?
#
loop_
_entity_poly.entity_id
_entity_poly.type
_entity_poly.pdbx_seq_one_letter_code
_entity_poly.pdbx_strand_id
1 'polypeptide(L)'
;MSNLTNQTCEACEIGAPLVPESDQAKLLEGLDGWEIDNTTTSKLVNKYKFLSYKEASTFVNLIVDLAESEDHHPKITLEWGLVHLEWWSHKINGLHMNDFICAAKSNKLFQSL
;
A
#
# COMPACT_ATOMS: atom_id res chain seq x y z
N MET A 1 -4.85 -14.81 -10.32
CA MET A 1 -3.78 -14.59 -9.35
C MET A 1 -3.01 -13.33 -9.68
N SER A 2 -2.76 -12.51 -8.69
CA SER A 2 -2.09 -11.23 -8.92
C SER A 2 -0.58 -11.42 -9.03
N ASN A 3 0.04 -10.79 -10.03
CA ASN A 3 1.50 -10.74 -10.19
C ASN A 3 2.09 -9.45 -9.63
N LEU A 4 1.31 -8.72 -8.81
CA LEU A 4 1.72 -7.40 -8.31
C LEU A 4 3.03 -7.46 -7.50
N THR A 5 3.23 -8.52 -6.72
CA THR A 5 4.46 -8.64 -5.91
C THR A 5 5.72 -8.80 -6.75
N ASN A 6 5.60 -9.18 -8.01
CA ASN A 6 6.72 -9.33 -8.93
C ASN A 6 6.97 -8.07 -9.76
N GLN A 7 6.14 -7.06 -9.62
CA GLN A 7 6.27 -5.80 -10.36
C GLN A 7 7.05 -4.78 -9.53
N THR A 8 7.67 -3.84 -10.22
CA THR A 8 8.35 -2.70 -9.60
C THR A 8 7.58 -1.43 -9.93
N CYS A 9 7.66 -0.47 -9.02
CA CYS A 9 7.01 0.82 -9.21
C CYS A 9 7.72 1.63 -10.29
N GLU A 10 6.92 2.36 -11.08
CA GLU A 10 7.43 3.34 -12.04
C GLU A 10 7.56 4.69 -11.35
N ALA A 11 8.37 5.57 -11.90
CA ALA A 11 8.44 6.94 -11.41
C ALA A 11 7.06 7.59 -11.54
N CYS A 12 6.54 8.12 -10.42
CA CYS A 12 5.26 8.81 -10.40
C CYS A 12 5.48 10.27 -10.77
N GLU A 13 5.02 10.66 -11.95
CA GLU A 13 5.14 12.02 -12.45
C GLU A 13 3.77 12.68 -12.52
N ILE A 14 3.77 14.03 -12.54
CA ILE A 14 2.54 14.79 -12.77
C ILE A 14 1.98 14.39 -14.14
N GLY A 15 0.70 13.98 -14.17
CA GLY A 15 0.07 13.50 -15.39
C GLY A 15 0.18 11.99 -15.62
N ALA A 16 0.82 11.25 -14.71
CA ALA A 16 0.82 9.79 -14.76
C ALA A 16 -0.62 9.26 -14.71
N PRO A 17 -0.92 8.13 -15.40
CA PRO A 17 -2.31 7.67 -15.50
C PRO A 17 -2.83 7.14 -14.17
N LEU A 18 -4.06 7.54 -13.83
CA LEU A 18 -4.82 6.92 -12.74
C LEU A 18 -5.34 5.56 -13.21
N VAL A 19 -5.43 4.61 -12.29
CA VAL A 19 -6.06 3.32 -12.57
C VAL A 19 -7.57 3.55 -12.70
N PRO A 20 -8.21 3.11 -13.80
CA PRO A 20 -9.65 3.23 -13.96
C PRO A 20 -10.42 2.47 -12.88
N GLU A 21 -11.58 2.99 -12.46
CA GLU A 21 -12.40 2.38 -11.40
C GLU A 21 -12.69 0.89 -11.64
N SER A 22 -13.00 0.53 -12.87
CA SER A 22 -13.28 -0.88 -13.22
C SER A 22 -12.09 -1.78 -12.97
N ASP A 23 -10.88 -1.28 -13.18
CA ASP A 23 -9.65 -2.03 -12.93
C ASP A 23 -9.31 -2.06 -11.45
N GLN A 24 -9.65 -1.01 -10.70
CA GLN A 24 -9.44 -0.95 -9.26
C GLN A 24 -10.15 -2.10 -8.54
N ALA A 25 -11.40 -2.36 -8.91
CA ALA A 25 -12.18 -3.44 -8.31
C ALA A 25 -11.52 -4.82 -8.54
N LYS A 26 -11.01 -5.05 -9.73
CA LYS A 26 -10.33 -6.30 -10.08
C LYS A 26 -9.01 -6.46 -9.30
N LEU A 27 -8.25 -5.39 -9.19
CA LEU A 27 -6.98 -5.41 -8.46
C LEU A 27 -7.20 -5.68 -6.97
N LEU A 28 -8.28 -5.14 -6.39
CA LEU A 28 -8.62 -5.36 -4.99
C LEU A 28 -8.94 -6.82 -4.67
N GLU A 29 -9.45 -7.58 -5.62
CA GLU A 29 -9.79 -8.99 -5.40
C GLU A 29 -8.61 -9.82 -4.90
N GLY A 30 -7.39 -9.46 -5.30
CA GLY A 30 -6.17 -10.16 -4.88
C GLY A 30 -5.48 -9.52 -3.67
N LEU A 31 -6.07 -8.53 -3.05
CA LEU A 31 -5.46 -7.75 -1.97
C LEU A 31 -6.24 -7.89 -0.67
N ASP A 32 -5.96 -8.97 0.08
CA ASP A 32 -6.63 -9.25 1.35
C ASP A 32 -6.52 -8.07 2.33
N GLY A 33 -7.66 -7.63 2.85
CA GLY A 33 -7.74 -6.58 3.86
C GLY A 33 -7.67 -5.16 3.33
N TRP A 34 -7.34 -4.96 2.06
CA TRP A 34 -7.25 -3.64 1.48
C TRP A 34 -8.60 -3.12 1.01
N GLU A 35 -8.85 -1.85 1.26
CA GLU A 35 -10.05 -1.13 0.83
C GLU A 35 -9.63 0.18 0.18
N ILE A 36 -10.53 0.75 -0.60
CA ILE A 36 -10.33 2.09 -1.17
C ILE A 36 -11.12 3.08 -0.33
N ASP A 37 -10.43 4.07 0.23
CA ASP A 37 -11.02 5.18 0.95
C ASP A 37 -11.13 6.37 0.00
N ASN A 38 -12.36 6.78 -0.30
CA ASN A 38 -12.67 7.90 -1.21
C ASN A 38 -13.15 9.15 -0.47
N THR A 39 -13.00 9.22 0.83
CA THR A 39 -13.51 10.37 1.62
C THR A 39 -12.82 11.69 1.24
N THR A 40 -11.59 11.61 0.80
CA THR A 40 -10.84 12.72 0.22
C THR A 40 -10.23 12.25 -1.09
N THR A 41 -8.92 12.35 -1.27
CA THR A 41 -8.23 11.67 -2.37
C THR A 41 -8.38 10.16 -2.20
N SER A 42 -8.62 9.43 -3.29
CA SER A 42 -8.71 7.97 -3.25
C SER A 42 -7.41 7.36 -2.76
N LYS A 43 -7.49 6.50 -1.76
CA LYS A 43 -6.34 5.84 -1.12
C LYS A 43 -6.64 4.37 -0.92
N LEU A 44 -5.60 3.54 -1.03
CA LEU A 44 -5.65 2.16 -0.56
C LEU A 44 -5.31 2.15 0.92
N VAL A 45 -6.17 1.56 1.74
CA VAL A 45 -6.00 1.52 3.20
C VAL A 45 -6.11 0.11 3.73
N ASN A 46 -5.30 -0.20 4.74
CA ASN A 46 -5.36 -1.47 5.46
C ASN A 46 -4.86 -1.29 6.88
N LYS A 47 -5.37 -2.13 7.79
CA LYS A 47 -4.97 -2.15 9.19
C LYS A 47 -4.42 -3.53 9.53
N TYR A 48 -3.17 -3.57 9.98
CA TYR A 48 -2.51 -4.80 10.39
C TYR A 48 -2.44 -4.86 11.91
N LYS A 49 -2.88 -5.98 12.49
CA LYS A 49 -2.92 -6.16 13.93
C LYS A 49 -1.74 -6.98 14.42
N PHE A 50 -1.20 -6.60 15.57
CA PHE A 50 -0.03 -7.25 16.19
C PHE A 50 -0.29 -7.47 17.69
N LEU A 51 0.46 -8.39 18.27
CA LEU A 51 0.35 -8.72 19.70
C LEU A 51 1.21 -7.82 20.59
N SER A 52 2.04 -6.97 20.01
CA SER A 52 2.89 -6.05 20.77
C SER A 52 3.28 -4.84 19.94
N TYR A 53 3.69 -3.79 20.60
CA TYR A 53 4.22 -2.59 19.96
C TYR A 53 5.50 -2.88 19.19
N LYS A 54 6.35 -3.72 19.76
CA LYS A 54 7.63 -4.09 19.13
C LYS A 54 7.42 -4.83 17.80
N GLU A 55 6.49 -5.79 17.77
CA GLU A 55 6.16 -6.50 16.53
C GLU A 55 5.59 -5.55 15.48
N ALA A 56 4.69 -4.65 15.87
CA ALA A 56 4.13 -3.63 14.99
C ALA A 56 5.25 -2.74 14.43
N SER A 57 6.18 -2.31 15.29
CA SER A 57 7.33 -1.50 14.90
C SER A 57 8.25 -2.23 13.90
N THR A 58 8.44 -3.53 14.07
CA THR A 58 9.23 -4.34 13.13
C THR A 58 8.60 -4.31 11.74
N PHE A 59 7.29 -4.46 11.68
CA PHE A 59 6.56 -4.36 10.40
C PHE A 59 6.72 -2.97 9.77
N VAL A 60 6.60 -1.91 10.58
CA VAL A 60 6.81 -0.53 10.09
C VAL A 60 8.18 -0.38 9.44
N ASN A 61 9.23 -0.93 10.04
CA ASN A 61 10.58 -0.87 9.47
C ASN A 61 10.67 -1.59 8.13
N LEU A 62 9.99 -2.71 7.97
CA LEU A 62 9.92 -3.42 6.69
C LEU A 62 9.21 -2.57 5.63
N ILE A 63 8.15 -1.88 6.00
CA ILE A 63 7.43 -0.99 5.08
C ILE A 63 8.28 0.21 4.70
N VAL A 64 9.04 0.77 5.64
CA VAL A 64 9.97 1.86 5.34
C VAL A 64 11.00 1.42 4.29
N ASP A 65 11.58 0.24 4.46
CA ASP A 65 12.55 -0.28 3.50
C ASP A 65 11.91 -0.51 2.13
N LEU A 66 10.69 -1.03 2.09
CA LEU A 66 9.93 -1.19 0.86
C LEU A 66 9.71 0.17 0.17
N ALA A 67 9.25 1.15 0.91
CA ALA A 67 8.98 2.50 0.39
C ALA A 67 10.24 3.12 -0.22
N GLU A 68 11.37 2.99 0.46
CA GLU A 68 12.64 3.52 -0.03
C GLU A 68 13.12 2.77 -1.28
N SER A 69 12.96 1.46 -1.33
CA SER A 69 13.36 0.66 -2.48
C SER A 69 12.53 0.93 -3.72
N GLU A 70 11.24 1.25 -3.56
CA GLU A 70 10.33 1.55 -4.66
C GLU A 70 10.23 3.05 -4.96
N ASP A 71 10.86 3.89 -4.14
CA ASP A 71 10.74 5.35 -4.22
C ASP A 71 9.28 5.81 -4.25
N HIS A 72 8.45 5.19 -3.41
CA HIS A 72 7.03 5.48 -3.29
C HIS A 72 6.64 5.32 -1.82
N HIS A 73 6.09 6.38 -1.22
CA HIS A 73 6.00 6.48 0.23
C HIS A 73 4.56 6.53 0.74
N PRO A 74 4.17 5.63 1.65
CA PRO A 74 2.84 5.60 2.23
C PRO A 74 2.73 6.52 3.44
N LYS A 75 1.50 6.76 3.90
CA LYS A 75 1.28 7.24 5.25
C LYS A 75 1.23 6.03 6.17
N ILE A 76 2.02 6.05 7.23
CA ILE A 76 2.08 4.98 8.22
C ILE A 76 1.65 5.53 9.57
N THR A 77 0.67 4.88 10.19
CA THR A 77 0.26 5.21 11.56
C THR A 77 0.53 4.00 12.43
N LEU A 78 1.36 4.18 13.45
CA LEU A 78 1.74 3.12 14.39
C LEU A 78 1.06 3.36 15.74
N GLU A 79 0.31 2.37 16.19
CA GLU A 79 -0.26 2.31 17.52
C GLU A 79 0.23 1.04 18.23
N TRP A 80 -0.09 0.87 19.50
CA TRP A 80 0.42 -0.25 20.29
C TRP A 80 0.36 -1.60 19.57
N GLY A 81 -0.74 -2.02 19.08
CA GLY A 81 -0.90 -3.31 18.40
C GLY A 81 -1.46 -3.16 16.98
N LEU A 82 -1.25 -2.02 16.34
CA LEU A 82 -1.87 -1.71 15.06
C LEU A 82 -0.94 -0.89 14.18
N VAL A 83 -0.85 -1.29 12.91
CA VAL A 83 -0.24 -0.46 11.88
C VAL A 83 -1.30 -0.17 10.82
N HIS A 84 -1.58 1.11 10.61
CA HIS A 84 -2.48 1.57 9.56
C HIS A 84 -1.65 2.10 8.40
N LEU A 85 -1.81 1.50 7.23
CA LEU A 85 -1.12 1.93 6.01
C LEU A 85 -2.10 2.56 5.04
N GLU A 86 -1.65 3.65 4.41
CA GLU A 86 -2.39 4.30 3.35
C GLU A 86 -1.44 4.55 2.17
N TRP A 87 -1.72 3.91 1.04
CA TRP A 87 -0.96 4.09 -0.19
C TRP A 87 -1.79 4.91 -1.19
N TRP A 88 -1.23 6.00 -1.67
CA TRP A 88 -1.80 6.77 -2.79
C TRP A 88 -0.68 7.57 -3.46
N SER A 89 -0.93 8.01 -4.67
CA SER A 89 0.05 8.75 -5.46
C SER A 89 -0.20 10.24 -5.34
N HIS A 90 0.63 10.93 -4.58
CA HIS A 90 0.46 12.33 -4.23
C HIS A 90 0.46 13.27 -5.43
N LYS A 91 1.31 12.99 -6.43
CA LYS A 91 1.46 13.86 -7.60
C LYS A 91 0.25 13.87 -8.53
N ILE A 92 -0.57 12.84 -8.47
CA ILE A 92 -1.76 12.70 -9.31
C ILE A 92 -3.04 12.65 -8.50
N ASN A 93 -2.96 12.83 -7.20
CA ASN A 93 -4.10 12.87 -6.27
C ASN A 93 -5.05 11.67 -6.43
N GLY A 94 -4.51 10.48 -6.48
CA GLY A 94 -5.32 9.28 -6.64
C GLY A 94 -4.49 8.02 -6.71
N LEU A 95 -5.07 6.96 -7.29
CA LEU A 95 -4.45 5.64 -7.35
C LEU A 95 -3.77 5.41 -8.69
N HIS A 96 -2.48 5.13 -8.62
CA HIS A 96 -1.65 4.64 -9.69
C HIS A 96 -1.40 3.15 -9.47
N MET A 97 -0.96 2.44 -10.50
CA MET A 97 -0.61 1.02 -10.37
C MET A 97 0.42 0.77 -9.27
N ASN A 98 1.31 1.71 -9.03
CA ASN A 98 2.31 1.66 -7.95
C ASN A 98 1.67 1.41 -6.58
N ASP A 99 0.50 2.00 -6.32
CA ASP A 99 -0.19 1.84 -5.03
C ASP A 99 -0.65 0.40 -4.82
N PHE A 100 -1.18 -0.22 -5.86
CA PHE A 100 -1.59 -1.62 -5.82
C PHE A 100 -0.40 -2.57 -5.68
N ILE A 101 0.71 -2.27 -6.36
CA ILE A 101 1.96 -3.03 -6.24
C ILE A 101 2.47 -2.99 -4.80
N CYS A 102 2.53 -1.80 -4.21
CA CYS A 102 3.01 -1.61 -2.85
C CYS A 102 2.08 -2.24 -1.81
N ALA A 103 0.76 -2.19 -2.05
CA ALA A 103 -0.22 -2.86 -1.18
C ALA A 103 0.01 -4.38 -1.18
N ALA A 104 0.21 -4.98 -2.35
CA ALA A 104 0.49 -6.41 -2.46
C ALA A 104 1.80 -6.78 -1.77
N LYS A 105 2.84 -5.99 -1.96
CA LYS A 105 4.14 -6.21 -1.30
C LYS A 105 4.04 -6.04 0.22
N SER A 106 3.21 -5.11 0.69
CA SER A 106 2.96 -4.93 2.13
C SER A 106 2.35 -6.19 2.74
N ASN A 107 1.36 -6.79 2.08
CA ASN A 107 0.77 -8.04 2.52
C ASN A 107 1.79 -9.17 2.57
N LYS A 108 2.65 -9.26 1.57
CA LYS A 108 3.70 -10.28 1.53
C LYS A 108 4.68 -10.12 2.69
N LEU A 109 5.07 -8.91 3.03
CA LEU A 109 5.93 -8.64 4.17
C LEU A 109 5.25 -9.05 5.48
N PHE A 110 3.98 -8.73 5.65
CA PHE A 110 3.21 -9.13 6.82
C PHE A 110 3.15 -10.65 6.97
N GLN A 111 2.92 -11.36 5.88
CA GLN A 111 2.85 -12.83 5.87
C GLN A 111 4.21 -13.47 6.20
N SER A 112 5.30 -12.78 5.97
CA SER A 112 6.65 -13.29 6.23
C SER A 112 7.10 -13.16 7.68
N LEU A 113 6.32 -12.49 8.51
CA LEU A 113 6.65 -12.31 9.92
C LEU A 113 6.35 -13.53 10.79
#